data_eead7fda783daa4f3ea3bd101c7f3f24
#
_entry.id   eead7fda783daa4f3ea3bd101c7f3f24
#
_cell.length_a   1.000
_cell.length_b   1.000
_cell.length_c   1.000
_cell.angle_alpha   90.00
_cell.angle_beta   90.00
_cell.angle_gamma   90.00
#
_symmetry.space_group_name_H-M   'P 1'
#
loop_
_entity.id
_entity.type
_entity.pdbx_description
1 polymer ?
#
loop_
_entity_poly.entity_id
_entity_poly.type
_entity_poly.pdbx_seq_one_letter_code
_entity_poly.pdbx_strand_id
1 'polypeptide(L)'
;MTKQERNILAIFVGLFIVLVTVMGMSLFTFINLKINSVYYAQHIPHKEGTDPDVIMLMENKGWAYTPEIDGISYDDDGSYAIIREKGTKTSILSFPNDNLFFHSESDDMYLLNRNFSIQDAFDKRYHKIKYNQRKVLKEIRETVQPVIDAQSKPLINLQWLFNLIYQSRFN
;
A
#
# COMPACT_ATOMS: atom_id res chain seq x y z
N MET A 1 -14.06 38.62 37.29
CA MET A 1 -13.56 38.58 35.90
C MET A 1 -14.13 39.81 35.17
N THR A 2 -13.28 40.67 34.68
CA THR A 2 -13.69 41.87 33.94
C THR A 2 -14.24 41.52 32.55
N LYS A 3 -14.94 42.44 31.90
CA LYS A 3 -15.44 42.24 30.52
C LYS A 3 -14.29 41.91 29.54
N GLN A 4 -13.12 42.55 29.77
CA GLN A 4 -11.94 42.36 28.96
C GLN A 4 -11.35 40.94 29.13
N GLU A 5 -11.25 40.45 30.35
CA GLU A 5 -10.77 39.08 30.64
C GLU A 5 -11.67 38.03 30.02
N ARG A 6 -13.00 38.20 30.05
CA ARG A 6 -13.95 37.31 29.39
C ARG A 6 -13.76 37.28 27.88
N ASN A 7 -13.53 38.44 27.26
CA ASN A 7 -13.31 38.49 25.81
C ASN A 7 -12.00 37.82 25.42
N ILE A 8 -10.93 38.04 26.19
CA ILE A 8 -9.65 37.37 25.97
C ILE A 8 -9.80 35.85 26.12
N LEU A 9 -10.46 35.40 27.17
CA LEU A 9 -10.71 33.95 27.38
C LEU A 9 -11.52 33.36 26.22
N ALA A 10 -12.58 34.05 25.76
CA ALA A 10 -13.39 33.59 24.64
C ALA A 10 -12.57 33.45 23.34
N ILE A 11 -11.64 34.36 23.07
CA ILE A 11 -10.74 34.30 21.92
C ILE A 11 -9.82 33.10 22.05
N PHE A 12 -9.20 32.86 23.21
CA PHE A 12 -8.34 31.69 23.43
C PHE A 12 -9.07 30.37 23.29
N VAL A 13 -10.29 30.29 23.85
CA VAL A 13 -11.14 29.09 23.70
C VAL A 13 -11.51 28.87 22.23
N GLY A 14 -11.87 29.94 21.51
CA GLY A 14 -12.18 29.84 20.07
C GLY A 14 -10.98 29.36 19.26
N LEU A 15 -9.80 29.92 19.48
CA LEU A 15 -8.56 29.52 18.82
C LEU A 15 -8.21 28.06 19.15
N PHE A 16 -8.39 27.63 20.39
CA PHE A 16 -8.15 26.24 20.80
C PHE A 16 -9.11 25.27 20.10
N ILE A 17 -10.40 25.60 20.00
CA ILE A 17 -11.37 24.78 19.28
C ILE A 17 -10.99 24.66 17.81
N VAL A 18 -10.63 25.76 17.16
CA VAL A 18 -10.18 25.74 15.75
C VAL A 18 -8.95 24.85 15.58
N LEU A 19 -7.96 25.00 16.45
CA LEU A 19 -6.73 24.18 16.40
C LEU A 19 -7.05 22.69 16.53
N VAL A 20 -7.85 22.30 17.52
CA VAL A 20 -8.25 20.89 17.74
C VAL A 20 -9.02 20.35 16.55
N THR A 21 -9.91 21.16 15.96
CA THR A 21 -10.67 20.76 14.77
C THR A 21 -9.75 20.53 13.57
N VAL A 22 -8.81 21.44 13.30
CA VAL A 22 -7.85 21.31 12.20
C VAL A 22 -6.96 20.08 12.39
N MET A 23 -6.47 19.86 13.61
CA MET A 23 -5.67 18.66 13.93
C MET A 23 -6.47 17.37 13.73
N GLY A 24 -7.70 17.32 14.19
CA GLY A 24 -8.61 16.18 14.01
C GLY A 24 -8.88 15.88 12.54
N MET A 25 -9.18 16.91 11.75
CA MET A 25 -9.39 16.76 10.30
C MET A 25 -8.12 16.29 9.58
N SER A 26 -6.95 16.80 9.95
CA SER A 26 -5.67 16.40 9.37
C SER A 26 -5.37 14.94 9.68
N LEU A 27 -5.55 14.52 10.92
CA LEU A 27 -5.36 13.13 11.34
C LEU A 27 -6.34 12.19 10.63
N PHE A 28 -7.62 12.57 10.57
CA PHE A 28 -8.63 11.81 9.83
C PHE A 28 -8.25 11.65 8.35
N THR A 29 -7.84 12.74 7.71
CA THR A 29 -7.41 12.74 6.32
C THR A 29 -6.22 11.80 6.09
N PHE A 30 -5.21 11.89 6.95
CA PHE A 30 -4.04 11.02 6.90
C PHE A 30 -4.42 9.54 7.03
N ILE A 31 -5.20 9.18 8.04
CA ILE A 31 -5.66 7.81 8.28
C ILE A 31 -6.50 7.31 7.10
N ASN A 32 -7.43 8.12 6.59
CA ASN A 32 -8.26 7.76 5.44
C ASN A 32 -7.40 7.46 4.20
N LEU A 33 -6.42 8.32 3.88
CA LEU A 33 -5.53 8.12 2.74
C LEU A 33 -4.65 6.87 2.88
N LYS A 34 -4.23 6.53 4.11
CA LYS A 34 -3.41 5.35 4.38
C LYS A 34 -4.20 4.05 4.28
N ILE A 35 -5.33 3.97 4.97
CA ILE A 35 -6.20 2.77 4.98
C ILE A 35 -6.74 2.47 3.58
N ASN A 36 -7.14 3.50 2.83
CA ASN A 36 -7.74 3.33 1.51
C ASN A 36 -6.75 3.54 0.35
N SER A 37 -5.45 3.51 0.63
CA SER A 37 -4.40 3.82 -0.36
C SER A 37 -4.44 2.89 -1.57
N VAL A 38 -4.72 1.60 -1.37
CA VAL A 38 -4.83 0.61 -2.45
C VAL A 38 -6.05 0.92 -3.32
N TYR A 39 -7.21 1.20 -2.72
CA TYR A 39 -8.41 1.60 -3.47
C TYR A 39 -8.14 2.86 -4.31
N TYR A 40 -7.54 3.89 -3.73
CA TYR A 40 -7.23 5.11 -4.48
C TYR A 40 -6.21 4.87 -5.59
N ALA A 41 -5.24 3.99 -5.36
CA ALA A 41 -4.21 3.67 -6.33
C ALA A 41 -4.76 2.91 -7.56
N GLN A 42 -5.83 2.11 -7.40
CA GLN A 42 -6.56 1.50 -8.54
C GLN A 42 -7.17 2.55 -9.48
N HIS A 43 -7.45 3.76 -8.98
CA HIS A 43 -8.16 4.81 -9.70
C HIS A 43 -7.26 6.02 -10.03
N ILE A 44 -5.96 5.95 -9.74
CA ILE A 44 -5.03 7.03 -10.06
C ILE A 44 -4.59 6.95 -11.53
N PRO A 45 -4.58 8.06 -12.29
CA PRO A 45 -3.94 8.09 -13.60
C PRO A 45 -2.45 7.75 -13.47
N HIS A 46 -1.97 6.80 -14.26
CA HIS A 46 -0.59 6.34 -14.22
C HIS A 46 -0.07 5.95 -15.59
N LYS A 47 1.26 5.90 -15.71
CA LYS A 47 1.95 5.46 -16.93
C LYS A 47 1.75 3.94 -17.12
N GLU A 48 1.62 3.50 -18.36
CA GLU A 48 1.57 2.08 -18.71
C GLU A 48 2.81 1.33 -18.19
N GLY A 49 2.58 0.18 -17.55
CA GLY A 49 3.63 -0.65 -16.93
C GLY A 49 3.98 -0.28 -15.50
N THR A 50 3.26 0.66 -14.88
CA THR A 50 3.28 0.85 -13.42
C THR A 50 2.07 0.17 -12.79
N ASP A 51 2.24 -0.34 -11.57
CA ASP A 51 1.18 -0.98 -10.77
C ASP A 51 1.01 -0.22 -9.44
N PRO A 52 0.36 0.97 -9.45
CA PRO A 52 0.27 1.82 -8.26
C PRO A 52 -0.40 1.15 -7.07
N ASP A 53 -1.41 0.33 -7.31
CA ASP A 53 -2.16 -0.41 -6.29
C ASP A 53 -1.31 -1.49 -5.61
N VAL A 54 -0.49 -2.21 -6.36
CA VAL A 54 0.48 -3.17 -5.80
C VAL A 54 1.53 -2.44 -4.98
N ILE A 55 2.06 -1.33 -5.47
CA ILE A 55 3.04 -0.50 -4.75
C ILE A 55 2.44 0.00 -3.44
N MET A 56 1.20 0.54 -3.48
CA MET A 56 0.54 1.05 -2.28
C MET A 56 0.17 -0.05 -1.29
N LEU A 57 -0.20 -1.24 -1.77
CA LEU A 57 -0.45 -2.40 -0.91
C LEU A 57 0.79 -2.75 -0.09
N MET A 58 1.95 -2.81 -0.74
CA MET A 58 3.20 -3.17 -0.08
C MET A 58 3.75 -2.06 0.83
N GLU A 59 3.65 -0.80 0.43
CA GLU A 59 4.14 0.33 1.24
C GLU A 59 3.28 0.64 2.46
N ASN A 60 1.98 0.39 2.36
CA ASN A 60 1.03 0.64 3.46
C ASN A 60 0.57 -0.66 4.14
N LYS A 61 1.42 -1.67 4.14
CA LYS A 61 1.17 -3.01 4.71
C LYS A 61 0.51 -3.01 6.10
N GLY A 62 0.90 -2.11 6.99
CA GLY A 62 0.30 -1.97 8.32
C GLY A 62 -1.02 -1.20 8.36
N TRP A 63 -1.49 -0.65 7.25
CA TRP A 63 -2.70 0.16 7.14
C TRP A 63 -3.71 -0.43 6.17
N ALA A 64 -3.23 -1.16 5.14
CA ALA A 64 -4.09 -1.75 4.14
C ALA A 64 -4.97 -2.86 4.76
N TYR A 65 -6.20 -2.94 4.31
CA TYR A 65 -7.10 -4.01 4.71
C TYR A 65 -6.61 -5.35 4.18
N THR A 66 -6.52 -6.34 5.07
CA THR A 66 -6.12 -7.72 4.77
C THR A 66 -7.35 -8.63 4.93
N PRO A 67 -8.16 -8.83 3.86
CA PRO A 67 -9.36 -9.65 3.92
C PRO A 67 -9.02 -11.13 4.03
N GLU A 68 -9.89 -11.91 4.67
CA GLU A 68 -9.85 -13.36 4.57
C GLU A 68 -10.24 -13.80 3.15
N ILE A 69 -9.33 -14.46 2.44
CA ILE A 69 -9.51 -14.94 1.08
C ILE A 69 -9.01 -16.38 1.02
N ASP A 70 -9.81 -17.27 0.43
CA ASP A 70 -9.42 -18.67 0.24
C ASP A 70 -8.13 -18.78 -0.60
N GLY A 71 -7.15 -19.54 -0.08
CA GLY A 71 -5.83 -19.68 -0.70
C GLY A 71 -4.91 -18.47 -0.58
N ILE A 72 -5.26 -17.47 0.25
CA ILE A 72 -4.36 -16.36 0.62
C ILE A 72 -4.13 -16.37 2.12
N SER A 73 -2.89 -16.30 2.52
CA SER A 73 -2.48 -16.08 3.91
C SER A 73 -1.50 -14.90 4.02
N TYR A 74 -1.37 -14.37 5.21
CA TYR A 74 -0.54 -13.21 5.51
C TYR A 74 0.42 -13.56 6.62
N ASP A 75 1.68 -13.16 6.48
CA ASP A 75 2.69 -13.27 7.52
C ASP A 75 3.20 -11.86 7.86
N ASP A 76 3.14 -11.50 9.14
CA ASP A 76 3.57 -10.21 9.68
C ASP A 76 4.73 -10.32 10.70
N ASP A 77 5.26 -11.52 10.93
CA ASP A 77 6.39 -11.80 11.83
C ASP A 77 7.70 -11.19 11.31
N GLY A 78 7.79 -9.84 11.39
CA GLY A 78 8.98 -9.07 11.03
C GLY A 78 9.16 -8.76 9.53
N SER A 79 8.46 -9.46 8.66
CA SER A 79 8.32 -9.13 7.25
C SER A 79 6.89 -9.37 6.81
N TYR A 80 6.20 -8.31 6.41
CA TYR A 80 4.88 -8.47 5.81
C TYR A 80 4.98 -9.30 4.54
N ALA A 81 4.22 -10.38 4.45
CA ALA A 81 4.16 -11.20 3.25
C ALA A 81 2.71 -11.54 2.89
N ILE A 82 2.44 -11.60 1.59
CA ILE A 82 1.22 -12.16 1.01
C ILE A 82 1.61 -13.49 0.40
N ILE A 83 1.01 -14.55 0.90
CA ILE A 83 1.26 -15.92 0.49
C ILE A 83 0.01 -16.41 -0.25
N ARG A 84 0.17 -16.81 -1.49
CA ARG A 84 -0.89 -17.41 -2.29
C ARG A 84 -0.61 -18.88 -2.51
N GLU A 85 -1.57 -19.72 -2.16
CA GLU A 85 -1.55 -21.15 -2.39
C GLU A 85 -2.52 -21.52 -3.53
N LYS A 86 -2.05 -22.26 -4.51
CA LYS A 86 -2.84 -22.77 -5.63
C LYS A 86 -2.54 -24.25 -5.87
N GLY A 87 -3.33 -25.12 -5.25
CA GLY A 87 -3.06 -26.56 -5.23
C GLY A 87 -1.76 -26.86 -4.49
N THR A 88 -0.76 -27.41 -5.17
CA THR A 88 0.57 -27.71 -4.58
C THR A 88 1.59 -26.61 -4.79
N LYS A 89 1.19 -25.49 -5.41
CA LYS A 89 2.09 -24.37 -5.75
C LYS A 89 1.86 -23.21 -4.80
N THR A 90 2.93 -22.58 -4.40
CA THR A 90 2.93 -21.40 -3.53
C THR A 90 3.69 -20.27 -4.19
N SER A 91 3.14 -19.08 -4.16
CA SER A 91 3.86 -17.85 -4.49
C SER A 91 3.81 -16.87 -3.31
N ILE A 92 4.92 -16.17 -3.06
CA ILE A 92 5.08 -15.31 -1.88
C ILE A 92 5.60 -13.95 -2.33
N LEU A 93 4.87 -12.89 -1.99
CA LEU A 93 5.35 -11.53 -2.11
C LEU A 93 5.63 -10.98 -0.72
N SER A 94 6.89 -10.66 -0.41
CA SER A 94 7.32 -10.20 0.91
C SER A 94 8.09 -8.88 0.85
N PHE A 95 8.06 -8.13 1.96
CA PHE A 95 8.63 -6.80 2.06
C PHE A 95 9.52 -6.64 3.30
N PRO A 96 10.59 -7.44 3.44
CA PRO A 96 11.50 -7.29 4.57
C PRO A 96 12.40 -6.06 4.37
N ASN A 97 12.53 -5.23 5.42
CA ASN A 97 13.50 -4.12 5.49
C ASN A 97 13.51 -3.22 4.23
N ASP A 98 12.34 -2.82 3.76
CA ASP A 98 12.18 -1.97 2.57
C ASP A 98 12.62 -2.58 1.23
N ASN A 99 12.95 -3.84 1.18
CA ASN A 99 13.18 -4.59 -0.06
C ASN A 99 11.94 -5.42 -0.39
N LEU A 100 11.68 -5.57 -1.67
CA LEU A 100 10.57 -6.37 -2.17
C LEU A 100 11.12 -7.67 -2.76
N PHE A 101 10.67 -8.79 -2.22
CA PHE A 101 11.02 -10.12 -2.71
C PHE A 101 9.78 -10.84 -3.21
N PHE A 102 9.93 -11.48 -4.35
CA PHE A 102 8.90 -12.36 -4.88
C PHE A 102 9.47 -13.77 -5.09
N HIS A 103 8.87 -14.76 -4.45
CA HIS A 103 9.09 -16.17 -4.70
C HIS A 103 7.97 -16.67 -5.62
N SER A 104 8.36 -17.16 -6.78
CA SER A 104 7.43 -17.66 -7.81
C SER A 104 6.96 -19.08 -7.53
N GLU A 105 5.90 -19.51 -8.21
CA GLU A 105 5.44 -20.92 -8.20
C GLU A 105 6.50 -21.94 -8.69
N SER A 106 7.58 -21.47 -9.30
CA SER A 106 8.71 -22.32 -9.76
C SER A 106 9.90 -22.34 -8.81
N ASP A 107 9.75 -21.84 -7.59
CA ASP A 107 10.81 -21.67 -6.59
C ASP A 107 11.94 -20.68 -7.00
N ASP A 108 11.71 -19.85 -8.02
CA ASP A 108 12.62 -18.77 -8.36
C ASP A 108 12.36 -17.56 -7.48
N MET A 109 13.42 -16.85 -7.10
CA MET A 109 13.36 -15.65 -6.26
C MET A 109 13.73 -14.40 -7.08
N TYR A 110 12.93 -13.35 -6.95
CA TYR A 110 13.13 -12.08 -7.61
C TYR A 110 13.26 -10.96 -6.58
N LEU A 111 14.29 -10.15 -6.70
CA LEU A 111 14.48 -8.93 -5.94
C LEU A 111 13.96 -7.76 -6.76
N LEU A 112 13.02 -6.99 -6.20
CA LEU A 112 12.46 -5.82 -6.85
C LEU A 112 12.81 -4.55 -6.06
N ASN A 113 12.91 -3.44 -6.78
CA ASN A 113 13.00 -2.12 -6.15
C ASN A 113 11.62 -1.55 -5.81
N ARG A 114 11.60 -0.39 -5.13
CA ARG A 114 10.36 0.30 -4.75
C ARG A 114 9.47 0.75 -5.93
N ASN A 115 10.01 0.76 -7.16
CA ASN A 115 9.26 1.08 -8.37
C ASN A 115 8.79 -0.17 -9.11
N PHE A 116 8.84 -1.33 -8.45
CA PHE A 116 8.40 -2.61 -9.00
C PHE A 116 9.23 -3.13 -10.18
N SER A 117 10.46 -2.64 -10.35
CA SER A 117 11.40 -3.14 -11.36
C SER A 117 12.26 -4.25 -10.77
N ILE A 118 12.40 -5.35 -11.48
CA ILE A 118 13.22 -6.49 -11.07
C ILE A 118 14.70 -6.11 -11.20
N GLN A 119 15.44 -6.21 -10.10
CA GLN A 119 16.86 -5.91 -10.03
C GLN A 119 17.70 -7.17 -10.24
N ASP A 120 17.34 -8.25 -9.57
CA ASP A 120 18.02 -9.53 -9.64
C ASP A 120 17.01 -10.69 -9.62
N ALA A 121 17.44 -11.84 -10.18
CA ALA A 121 16.66 -13.07 -10.18
C ALA A 121 17.57 -14.26 -9.90
N PHE A 122 17.10 -15.19 -9.06
CA PHE A 122 17.85 -16.34 -8.59
C PHE A 122 16.99 -17.61 -8.64
N ASP A 123 17.60 -18.74 -8.93
CA ASP A 123 16.98 -20.05 -8.76
C ASP A 123 16.98 -20.47 -7.27
N LYS A 124 16.36 -21.61 -6.98
CA LYS A 124 16.33 -22.22 -5.63
C LYS A 124 17.71 -22.52 -5.02
N ARG A 125 18.78 -22.49 -5.80
CA ARG A 125 20.18 -22.67 -5.36
C ARG A 125 20.94 -21.35 -5.27
N TYR A 126 20.24 -20.21 -5.39
CA TYR A 126 20.80 -18.87 -5.40
C TYR A 126 21.76 -18.57 -6.57
N HIS A 127 21.62 -19.28 -7.70
CA HIS A 127 22.32 -18.91 -8.91
C HIS A 127 21.52 -17.88 -9.69
N LYS A 128 22.20 -16.86 -10.23
CA LYS A 128 21.56 -15.85 -11.09
C LYS A 128 20.97 -16.51 -12.34
N ILE A 129 19.72 -16.16 -12.64
CA ILE A 129 19.00 -16.69 -13.80
C ILE A 129 18.56 -15.57 -14.74
N LYS A 130 18.32 -15.93 -16.00
CA LYS A 130 17.63 -15.08 -16.96
C LYS A 130 16.12 -15.18 -16.72
N TYR A 131 15.43 -14.07 -16.78
CA TYR A 131 13.99 -14.02 -16.55
C TYR A 131 13.27 -13.23 -17.63
N ASN A 132 11.96 -13.47 -17.75
CA ASN A 132 11.07 -12.65 -18.54
C ASN A 132 10.30 -11.73 -17.60
N GLN A 133 10.66 -10.44 -17.61
CA GLN A 133 10.08 -9.43 -16.73
C GLN A 133 8.54 -9.41 -16.79
N ARG A 134 7.95 -9.44 -17.99
CA ARG A 134 6.47 -9.41 -18.14
C ARG A 134 5.80 -10.62 -17.48
N LYS A 135 6.40 -11.80 -17.61
CA LYS A 135 5.88 -13.02 -17.00
C LYS A 135 5.91 -12.93 -15.48
N VAL A 136 7.03 -12.48 -14.91
CA VAL A 136 7.20 -12.35 -13.46
C VAL A 136 6.25 -11.30 -12.89
N LEU A 137 6.16 -10.12 -13.50
CA LEU A 137 5.23 -9.06 -13.05
C LEU A 137 3.77 -9.51 -13.13
N LYS A 138 3.41 -10.29 -14.16
CA LYS A 138 2.07 -10.89 -14.26
C LYS A 138 1.80 -11.87 -13.11
N GLU A 139 2.76 -12.74 -12.77
CA GLU A 139 2.63 -13.69 -11.67
C GLU A 139 2.52 -12.98 -10.31
N ILE A 140 3.32 -11.92 -10.09
CA ILE A 140 3.18 -11.06 -8.91
C ILE A 140 1.77 -10.46 -8.85
N ARG A 141 1.30 -9.90 -9.97
CA ARG A 141 -0.05 -9.30 -10.05
C ARG A 141 -1.11 -10.33 -9.72
N GLU A 142 -1.03 -11.53 -10.29
CA GLU A 142 -1.96 -12.62 -10.00
C GLU A 142 -1.94 -13.05 -8.53
N THR A 143 -0.77 -12.99 -7.87
CA THR A 143 -0.62 -13.31 -6.45
C THR A 143 -1.39 -12.35 -5.56
N VAL A 144 -1.33 -11.04 -5.85
CA VAL A 144 -1.94 -10.01 -4.99
C VAL A 144 -3.31 -9.53 -5.45
N GLN A 145 -3.73 -9.87 -6.68
CA GLN A 145 -4.99 -9.40 -7.26
C GLN A 145 -6.21 -9.66 -6.37
N PRO A 146 -6.37 -10.85 -5.75
CA PRO A 146 -7.51 -11.09 -4.86
C PRO A 146 -7.57 -10.11 -3.68
N VAL A 147 -6.41 -9.71 -3.13
CA VAL A 147 -6.31 -8.76 -2.03
C VAL A 147 -6.67 -7.34 -2.51
N ILE A 148 -6.24 -6.98 -3.71
CA ILE A 148 -6.54 -5.68 -4.34
C ILE A 148 -8.04 -5.58 -4.65
N ASP A 149 -8.64 -6.61 -5.22
CA ASP A 149 -10.06 -6.64 -5.60
C ASP A 149 -10.99 -6.60 -4.37
N ALA A 150 -10.53 -7.09 -3.23
CA ALA A 150 -11.29 -7.09 -1.98
C ALA A 150 -11.27 -5.72 -1.26
N GLN A 151 -10.51 -4.73 -1.75
CA GLN A 151 -10.49 -3.40 -1.14
C GLN A 151 -11.82 -2.67 -1.36
N SER A 152 -12.44 -2.25 -0.27
CA SER A 152 -13.72 -1.58 -0.31
C SER A 152 -13.60 -0.09 -0.66
N LYS A 153 -14.66 0.45 -1.27
CA LYS A 153 -14.76 1.90 -1.49
C LYS A 153 -14.82 2.64 -0.14
N PRO A 154 -14.01 3.70 0.05
CA PRO A 154 -14.02 4.49 1.28
C PRO A 154 -15.35 5.22 1.48
N LEU A 155 -15.82 5.33 2.73
CA LEU A 155 -17.02 6.09 3.09
C LEU A 155 -16.90 7.57 2.67
N ILE A 156 -15.74 8.16 2.90
CA ILE A 156 -15.41 9.52 2.44
C ILE A 156 -14.32 9.38 1.39
N ASN A 157 -14.69 9.68 0.15
CA ASN A 157 -13.77 9.54 -0.99
C ASN A 157 -12.87 10.79 -1.10
N LEU A 158 -11.56 10.59 -0.86
CA LEU A 158 -10.52 11.60 -0.98
C LEU A 158 -9.63 11.36 -2.22
N GLN A 159 -10.15 10.75 -3.29
CA GLN A 159 -9.39 10.44 -4.52
C GLN A 159 -8.67 11.66 -5.10
N TRP A 160 -9.34 12.81 -5.12
CA TRP A 160 -8.74 14.05 -5.63
C TRP A 160 -7.48 14.45 -4.85
N LEU A 161 -7.49 14.27 -3.52
CA LEU A 161 -6.35 14.58 -2.66
C LEU A 161 -5.24 13.52 -2.83
N PHE A 162 -5.63 12.26 -2.93
CA PHE A 162 -4.69 11.18 -3.23
C PHE A 162 -3.97 11.41 -4.56
N ASN A 163 -4.71 11.80 -5.61
CA ASN A 163 -4.13 12.15 -6.90
C ASN A 163 -3.16 13.32 -6.79
N LEU A 164 -3.55 14.39 -6.07
CA LEU A 164 -2.69 15.55 -5.87
C LEU A 164 -1.34 15.18 -5.22
N ILE A 165 -1.34 14.23 -4.29
CA ILE A 165 -0.13 13.83 -3.54
C ILE A 165 0.72 12.82 -4.34
N TYR A 166 0.10 11.85 -5.00
CA TYR A 166 0.80 10.68 -5.51
C TYR A 166 0.88 10.59 -7.04
N GLN A 167 0.09 11.35 -7.81
CA GLN A 167 0.04 11.22 -9.27
C GLN A 167 1.40 11.46 -9.94
N SER A 168 2.19 12.42 -9.47
CA SER A 168 3.52 12.69 -10.02
C SER A 168 4.51 11.54 -9.87
N ARG A 169 4.23 10.61 -8.95
CA ARG A 169 5.06 9.43 -8.71
C ARG A 169 4.79 8.33 -9.73
N PHE A 170 3.59 8.25 -10.27
CA PHE A 170 3.14 7.16 -11.13
C PHE A 170 3.02 7.52 -12.62
N ASN A 171 3.29 8.78 -12.96
CA ASN A 171 3.31 9.30 -14.34
C ASN A 171 4.67 9.23 -15.00
#